data_36d9f73054d853aba3fb8dbd189447ce
#
_entry.id   36d9f73054d853aba3fb8dbd189447ce
#
_cell.length_a   1.000
_cell.length_b   1.000
_cell.length_c   1.000
_cell.angle_alpha   90.00
_cell.angle_beta   90.00
_cell.angle_gamma   90.00
#
_symmetry.space_group_name_H-M   'P 1'
#
loop_
_entity.id
_entity.type
_entity.pdbx_description
1 polymer ?
#
loop_
_entity_poly.entity_id
_entity_poly.type
_entity_poly.pdbx_seq_one_letter_code
_entity_poly.pdbx_strand_id
1 'polypeptide(L)'
;MRLTRVTLAVAAGAMAPALLFATPSFAAGASAPATAPAATVAVAADAGSPYDDMDVDDLRIAILRILADPDSGKRVKQEANALLDSGTVDEMRAWLETGYPLAQAEDDRVALVRLLGDPDSGKRVKREVNELLDRNDPAEIRAWLETGYVLAQAEDDRVAIFTILADPTISDALRAAATAALDDGSPAALRHFLEVGRYEV
;
A
#
# COMPACT_ATOMS: atom_id res chain seq x y z
N MET A 1 -6.53 42.69 -12.25
CA MET A 1 -5.70 41.56 -12.69
C MET A 1 -6.60 40.37 -12.94
N ARG A 2 -6.67 39.91 -14.19
CA ARG A 2 -7.58 38.80 -14.59
C ARG A 2 -6.85 37.49 -14.42
N LEU A 3 -7.38 36.57 -13.52
CA LEU A 3 -6.89 35.23 -13.36
C LEU A 3 -7.49 34.33 -14.44
N THR A 4 -6.62 33.80 -15.29
CA THR A 4 -6.96 32.86 -16.37
C THR A 4 -7.12 31.47 -15.75
N ARG A 5 -8.33 30.90 -15.85
CA ARG A 5 -8.60 29.51 -15.48
C ARG A 5 -8.09 28.58 -16.58
N VAL A 6 -7.16 27.70 -16.22
CA VAL A 6 -6.73 26.61 -17.09
C VAL A 6 -7.61 25.40 -16.75
N THR A 7 -8.46 25.01 -17.69
CA THR A 7 -9.24 23.77 -17.63
C THR A 7 -8.41 22.64 -18.22
N LEU A 8 -8.08 21.64 -17.38
CA LEU A 8 -7.43 20.41 -17.82
C LEU A 8 -8.53 19.41 -18.19
N ALA A 9 -8.62 19.07 -19.48
CA ALA A 9 -9.53 18.02 -19.98
C ALA A 9 -8.85 16.65 -19.82
N VAL A 10 -9.43 15.78 -18.97
CA VAL A 10 -9.04 14.38 -18.85
C VAL A 10 -9.86 13.57 -19.84
N ALA A 11 -9.20 12.99 -20.84
CA ALA A 11 -9.83 12.06 -21.78
C ALA A 11 -9.85 10.66 -21.15
N ALA A 12 -11.04 10.16 -20.81
CA ALA A 12 -11.26 8.79 -20.37
C ALA A 12 -11.28 7.85 -21.58
N GLY A 13 -10.23 7.04 -21.74
CA GLY A 13 -10.16 5.94 -22.68
C GLY A 13 -10.76 4.67 -22.05
N ALA A 14 -11.97 4.30 -22.45
CA ALA A 14 -12.57 3.03 -22.08
C ALA A 14 -12.06 1.90 -23.00
N MET A 15 -11.25 0.97 -22.45
CA MET A 15 -10.95 -0.32 -23.09
C MET A 15 -11.80 -1.41 -22.46
N ALA A 16 -12.77 -1.92 -23.21
CA ALA A 16 -13.55 -3.10 -22.85
C ALA A 16 -12.81 -4.36 -23.28
N PRO A 17 -12.63 -5.40 -22.43
CA PRO A 17 -12.19 -6.71 -22.87
C PRO A 17 -13.38 -7.50 -23.39
N ALA A 18 -13.31 -7.92 -24.67
CA ALA A 18 -14.26 -8.85 -25.28
C ALA A 18 -14.00 -10.27 -24.75
N LEU A 19 -14.91 -10.79 -23.94
CA LEU A 19 -14.94 -12.19 -23.53
C LEU A 19 -15.59 -13.03 -24.65
N LEU A 20 -14.80 -13.81 -25.37
CA LEU A 20 -15.29 -14.84 -26.29
C LEU A 20 -15.61 -16.11 -25.49
N PHE A 21 -16.88 -16.37 -25.26
CA PHE A 21 -17.35 -17.66 -24.75
C PHE A 21 -17.38 -18.66 -25.92
N ALA A 22 -16.47 -19.64 -25.92
CA ALA A 22 -16.54 -20.81 -26.77
C ALA A 22 -17.36 -21.87 -26.05
N THR A 23 -18.51 -22.25 -26.66
CA THR A 23 -19.34 -23.37 -26.22
C THR A 23 -18.73 -24.68 -26.70
N PRO A 24 -18.58 -25.74 -25.88
CA PRO A 24 -18.17 -27.06 -26.37
C PRO A 24 -19.37 -27.82 -26.91
N SER A 25 -19.36 -28.12 -28.19
CA SER A 25 -20.25 -29.12 -28.81
C SER A 25 -19.74 -30.52 -28.49
N PHE A 26 -20.55 -31.32 -27.80
CA PHE A 26 -20.30 -32.76 -27.63
C PHE A 26 -20.75 -33.51 -28.89
N ALA A 27 -19.79 -34.10 -29.59
CA ALA A 27 -20.05 -35.16 -30.56
C ALA A 27 -19.41 -36.47 -30.06
N ALA A 28 -20.22 -37.46 -29.81
CA ALA A 28 -19.80 -38.81 -29.45
C ALA A 28 -19.24 -39.55 -30.67
N GLY A 29 -18.09 -40.18 -30.53
CA GLY A 29 -17.54 -41.05 -31.59
C GLY A 29 -16.16 -41.63 -31.26
N ALA A 30 -16.16 -42.88 -30.78
CA ALA A 30 -15.15 -43.98 -30.95
C ALA A 30 -13.64 -43.70 -30.91
N SER A 31 -13.03 -44.21 -29.84
CA SER A 31 -11.74 -44.93 -29.66
C SER A 31 -10.64 -44.86 -30.75
N ALA A 32 -9.49 -44.20 -30.34
CA ALA A 32 -8.12 -44.67 -30.61
C ALA A 32 -7.18 -44.00 -29.60
N PRO A 33 -6.12 -44.64 -29.09
CA PRO A 33 -5.21 -44.02 -28.12
C PRO A 33 -4.28 -43.05 -28.84
N ALA A 34 -4.58 -41.78 -28.79
CA ALA A 34 -3.66 -40.76 -29.24
C ALA A 34 -2.74 -40.39 -28.06
N THR A 35 -1.46 -40.63 -28.25
CA THR A 35 -0.36 -40.13 -27.42
C THR A 35 -0.51 -38.62 -27.27
N ALA A 36 -0.81 -38.17 -26.06
CA ALA A 36 -0.87 -36.74 -25.78
C ALA A 36 0.54 -36.15 -25.98
N PRO A 37 0.68 -35.05 -26.74
CA PRO A 37 1.92 -34.31 -26.75
C PRO A 37 2.12 -33.75 -25.31
N ALA A 38 3.27 -34.08 -24.75
CA ALA A 38 3.69 -33.46 -23.48
C ALA A 38 3.64 -31.94 -23.69
N ALA A 39 2.75 -31.28 -22.92
CA ALA A 39 2.77 -29.84 -22.83
C ALA A 39 4.14 -29.48 -22.26
N THR A 40 5.04 -29.01 -23.11
CA THR A 40 6.23 -28.31 -22.70
C THR A 40 5.74 -27.06 -21.94
N VAL A 41 5.82 -27.14 -20.61
CA VAL A 41 5.77 -25.96 -19.79
C VAL A 41 6.94 -25.11 -20.28
N ALA A 42 6.64 -24.06 -21.04
CA ALA A 42 7.64 -23.03 -21.32
C ALA A 42 8.03 -22.48 -19.94
N VAL A 43 9.20 -22.93 -19.46
CA VAL A 43 9.89 -22.25 -18.36
C VAL A 43 10.08 -20.83 -18.90
N ALA A 44 9.42 -19.85 -18.28
CA ALA A 44 9.71 -18.45 -18.56
C ALA A 44 11.23 -18.32 -18.51
N ALA A 45 11.83 -17.91 -19.63
CA ALA A 45 13.25 -17.63 -19.66
C ALA A 45 13.53 -16.68 -18.51
N ASP A 46 14.49 -17.05 -17.69
CA ASP A 46 15.00 -16.30 -16.58
C ASP A 46 15.31 -14.88 -17.09
N ALA A 47 14.39 -13.96 -16.87
CA ALA A 47 14.66 -12.54 -17.06
C ALA A 47 15.60 -12.20 -15.93
N GLY A 48 16.93 -12.12 -16.22
CA GLY A 48 17.96 -11.81 -15.25
C GLY A 48 17.57 -10.65 -14.35
N SER A 49 18.15 -10.61 -13.17
CA SER A 49 17.87 -9.54 -12.20
C SER A 49 18.12 -8.16 -12.82
N PRO A 50 17.25 -7.15 -12.56
CA PRO A 50 17.49 -5.79 -13.01
C PRO A 50 18.81 -5.20 -12.49
N TYR A 51 19.44 -5.87 -11.54
CA TYR A 51 20.70 -5.45 -10.91
C TYR A 51 21.94 -6.17 -11.49
N ASP A 52 21.79 -7.19 -12.38
CA ASP A 52 22.89 -8.01 -12.89
C ASP A 52 23.96 -7.18 -13.63
N ASP A 53 23.51 -6.24 -14.46
CA ASP A 53 24.36 -5.38 -15.29
C ASP A 53 24.75 -4.05 -14.62
N MET A 54 24.31 -3.81 -13.36
CA MET A 54 24.65 -2.58 -12.63
C MET A 54 26.07 -2.60 -12.11
N ASP A 55 26.79 -1.49 -12.31
CA ASP A 55 28.08 -1.27 -11.68
C ASP A 55 27.93 -0.85 -10.20
N VAL A 56 29.06 -0.69 -9.51
CA VAL A 56 29.07 -0.37 -8.07
C VAL A 56 28.41 0.98 -7.77
N ASP A 57 28.52 1.96 -8.66
CA ASP A 57 27.96 3.28 -8.44
C ASP A 57 26.44 3.26 -8.64
N ASP A 58 25.97 2.53 -9.64
CA ASP A 58 24.53 2.32 -9.88
C ASP A 58 23.87 1.57 -8.71
N LEU A 59 24.50 0.51 -8.18
CA LEU A 59 24.01 -0.21 -7.01
C LEU A 59 23.94 0.69 -5.77
N ARG A 60 24.98 1.51 -5.54
CA ARG A 60 24.98 2.50 -4.45
C ARG A 60 23.86 3.52 -4.60
N ILE A 61 23.63 4.02 -5.81
CA ILE A 61 22.52 4.95 -6.09
C ILE A 61 21.18 4.29 -5.80
N ALA A 62 20.99 3.02 -6.18
CA ALA A 62 19.77 2.26 -5.87
C ALA A 62 19.54 2.17 -4.36
N ILE A 63 20.58 1.81 -3.59
CA ILE A 63 20.52 1.73 -2.12
C ILE A 63 20.25 3.10 -1.50
N LEU A 64 20.88 4.16 -1.99
CA LEU A 64 20.63 5.53 -1.50
C LEU A 64 19.19 6.01 -1.76
N ARG A 65 18.57 5.60 -2.86
CA ARG A 65 17.14 5.90 -3.14
C ARG A 65 16.24 5.21 -2.12
N ILE A 66 16.52 3.95 -1.78
CA ILE A 66 15.80 3.22 -0.74
C ILE A 66 15.98 3.91 0.63
N LEU A 67 17.18 4.38 0.96
CA LEU A 67 17.42 5.12 2.20
C LEU A 67 16.67 6.46 2.26
N ALA A 68 16.49 7.12 1.12
CA ALA A 68 15.77 8.40 1.01
C ALA A 68 14.25 8.21 1.08
N ASP A 69 13.75 6.99 0.93
CA ASP A 69 12.33 6.69 1.02
C ASP A 69 11.86 6.86 2.48
N PRO A 70 10.83 7.72 2.73
CA PRO A 70 10.28 7.90 4.07
C PRO A 70 9.71 6.61 4.67
N ASP A 71 9.23 5.68 3.84
CA ASP A 71 8.65 4.42 4.24
C ASP A 71 9.68 3.34 4.57
N SER A 72 10.97 3.60 4.30
CA SER A 72 12.05 2.73 4.74
C SER A 72 12.15 2.71 6.26
N GLY A 73 11.96 1.52 6.83
CA GLY A 73 11.97 1.33 8.27
C GLY A 73 13.38 1.20 8.86
N LYS A 74 13.45 0.81 10.13
CA LYS A 74 14.71 0.75 10.86
C LYS A 74 15.66 -0.33 10.32
N ARG A 75 15.12 -1.51 10.00
CA ARG A 75 15.92 -2.64 9.51
C ARG A 75 16.48 -2.34 8.13
N VAL A 76 15.64 -1.86 7.21
CA VAL A 76 16.09 -1.43 5.88
C VAL A 76 17.21 -0.41 5.98
N LYS A 77 17.04 0.65 6.78
CA LYS A 77 18.06 1.69 6.97
C LYS A 77 19.36 1.15 7.57
N GLN A 78 19.27 0.22 8.50
CA GLN A 78 20.44 -0.37 9.14
C GLN A 78 21.24 -1.24 8.16
N GLU A 79 20.58 -2.10 7.40
CA GLU A 79 21.22 -2.98 6.42
C GLU A 79 21.80 -2.20 5.24
N ALA A 80 21.04 -1.22 4.71
CA ALA A 80 21.48 -0.36 3.62
C ALA A 80 22.74 0.46 3.99
N ASN A 81 22.78 1.06 5.19
CA ASN A 81 23.96 1.80 5.64
C ASN A 81 25.20 0.88 5.79
N ALA A 82 25.02 -0.32 6.34
CA ALA A 82 26.13 -1.27 6.47
C ALA A 82 26.72 -1.65 5.10
N LEU A 83 25.86 -1.82 4.08
CA LEU A 83 26.30 -2.10 2.71
C LEU A 83 27.03 -0.91 2.07
N LEU A 84 26.55 0.31 2.28
CA LEU A 84 27.22 1.51 1.76
C LEU A 84 28.59 1.75 2.40
N ASP A 85 28.73 1.38 3.69
CA ASP A 85 29.99 1.56 4.44
C ASP A 85 31.05 0.54 4.04
N SER A 86 30.67 -0.73 3.86
CA SER A 86 31.66 -1.81 3.70
C SER A 86 31.21 -2.97 2.82
N GLY A 87 30.04 -2.88 2.16
CA GLY A 87 29.52 -3.95 1.32
C GLY A 87 30.28 -4.11 0.01
N THR A 88 30.42 -5.35 -0.44
CA THR A 88 30.88 -5.69 -1.78
C THR A 88 29.79 -5.51 -2.83
N VAL A 89 30.17 -5.49 -4.11
CA VAL A 89 29.23 -5.42 -5.23
C VAL A 89 28.23 -6.58 -5.19
N ASP A 90 28.70 -7.79 -4.91
CA ASP A 90 27.84 -8.98 -4.86
C ASP A 90 26.87 -8.93 -3.67
N GLU A 91 27.30 -8.43 -2.50
CA GLU A 91 26.43 -8.24 -1.35
C GLU A 91 25.37 -7.15 -1.59
N MET A 92 25.73 -6.05 -2.24
CA MET A 92 24.77 -4.99 -2.62
C MET A 92 23.72 -5.55 -3.58
N ARG A 93 24.12 -6.31 -4.59
CA ARG A 93 23.22 -6.94 -5.55
C ARG A 93 22.28 -7.94 -4.86
N ALA A 94 22.83 -8.87 -4.10
CA ALA A 94 22.03 -9.87 -3.36
C ALA A 94 21.04 -9.20 -2.39
N TRP A 95 21.45 -8.10 -1.75
CA TRP A 95 20.55 -7.37 -0.86
C TRP A 95 19.42 -6.68 -1.62
N LEU A 96 19.69 -6.02 -2.73
CA LEU A 96 18.65 -5.38 -3.56
C LEU A 96 17.65 -6.40 -4.10
N GLU A 97 18.09 -7.61 -4.45
CA GLU A 97 17.25 -8.69 -4.98
C GLU A 97 16.40 -9.37 -3.92
N THR A 98 16.97 -9.66 -2.79
CA THR A 98 16.33 -10.53 -1.79
C THR A 98 16.32 -9.94 -0.38
N GLY A 99 17.40 -9.30 0.04
CA GLY A 99 17.54 -8.75 1.38
C GLY A 99 16.57 -7.60 1.65
N TYR A 100 16.49 -6.63 0.73
CA TYR A 100 15.62 -5.48 0.86
C TYR A 100 14.13 -5.87 0.99
N PRO A 101 13.53 -6.70 0.12
CA PRO A 101 12.16 -7.14 0.29
C PRO A 101 11.89 -7.81 1.65
N LEU A 102 12.84 -8.59 2.16
CA LEU A 102 12.71 -9.23 3.47
C LEU A 102 12.81 -8.22 4.62
N ALA A 103 13.77 -7.30 4.56
CA ALA A 103 13.92 -6.24 5.55
C ALA A 103 12.70 -5.32 5.58
N GLN A 104 12.17 -4.96 4.40
CA GLN A 104 10.96 -4.15 4.28
C GLN A 104 9.75 -4.86 4.87
N ALA A 105 9.56 -6.15 4.56
CA ALA A 105 8.44 -6.93 5.11
C ALA A 105 8.47 -7.01 6.64
N GLU A 106 9.66 -7.05 7.26
CA GLU A 106 9.77 -7.00 8.71
C GLU A 106 9.47 -5.61 9.28
N ASP A 107 9.99 -4.55 8.66
CA ASP A 107 9.67 -3.17 9.05
C ASP A 107 8.18 -2.88 8.93
N ASP A 108 7.52 -3.40 7.90
CA ASP A 108 6.07 -3.29 7.70
C ASP A 108 5.26 -3.98 8.81
N ARG A 109 5.67 -5.19 9.21
CA ARG A 109 5.05 -5.87 10.37
C ARG A 109 5.23 -5.06 11.65
N VAL A 110 6.40 -4.48 11.86
CA VAL A 110 6.63 -3.59 13.01
C VAL A 110 5.73 -2.36 12.95
N ALA A 111 5.50 -1.79 11.77
CA ALA A 111 4.55 -0.68 11.59
C ALA A 111 3.12 -1.10 11.98
N LEU A 112 2.63 -2.27 11.52
CA LEU A 112 1.33 -2.79 11.91
C LEU A 112 1.20 -2.97 13.44
N VAL A 113 2.22 -3.55 14.09
CA VAL A 113 2.20 -3.74 15.56
C VAL A 113 2.17 -2.40 16.31
N ARG A 114 2.85 -1.37 15.79
CA ARG A 114 2.77 -0.02 16.37
C ARG A 114 1.36 0.55 16.28
N LEU A 115 0.66 0.37 15.17
CA LEU A 115 -0.72 0.80 15.01
C LEU A 115 -1.67 0.11 16.00
N LEU A 116 -1.43 -1.15 16.38
CA LEU A 116 -2.21 -1.81 17.43
C LEU A 116 -2.03 -1.16 18.81
N GLY A 117 -0.82 -0.67 19.10
CA GLY A 117 -0.50 0.02 20.36
C GLY A 117 -0.85 1.50 20.37
N ASP A 118 -1.20 2.07 19.23
CA ASP A 118 -1.53 3.49 19.12
C ASP A 118 -2.94 3.75 19.70
N PRO A 119 -3.06 4.68 20.69
CA PRO A 119 -4.36 5.05 21.26
C PRO A 119 -5.29 5.71 20.23
N ASP A 120 -4.75 6.36 19.20
CA ASP A 120 -5.52 7.03 18.15
C ASP A 120 -6.01 6.06 17.06
N SER A 121 -5.52 4.83 17.05
CA SER A 121 -6.03 3.77 16.20
C SER A 121 -7.39 3.27 16.69
N GLY A 122 -8.42 3.42 15.85
CA GLY A 122 -9.76 3.00 16.18
C GLY A 122 -10.02 1.51 15.94
N LYS A 123 -11.28 1.13 16.02
CA LYS A 123 -11.68 -0.29 15.92
C LYS A 123 -11.45 -0.88 14.52
N ARG A 124 -11.64 -0.08 13.49
CA ARG A 124 -11.47 -0.55 12.11
C ARG A 124 -10.00 -0.79 11.81
N VAL A 125 -9.13 0.18 12.11
CA VAL A 125 -7.68 0.02 11.96
C VAL A 125 -7.21 -1.23 12.70
N LYS A 126 -7.56 -1.40 13.99
CA LYS A 126 -7.12 -2.55 14.79
C LYS A 126 -7.63 -3.89 14.24
N ARG A 127 -8.84 -3.95 13.72
CA ARG A 127 -9.38 -5.16 13.10
C ARG A 127 -8.62 -5.52 11.83
N GLU A 128 -8.45 -4.56 10.90
CA GLU A 128 -7.76 -4.79 9.62
C GLU A 128 -6.29 -5.16 9.83
N VAL A 129 -5.60 -4.52 10.79
CA VAL A 129 -4.23 -4.89 11.18
C VAL A 129 -4.15 -6.34 11.67
N ASN A 130 -5.07 -6.78 12.55
CA ASN A 130 -5.06 -8.18 13.01
C ASN A 130 -5.29 -9.16 11.85
N GLU A 131 -6.24 -8.87 10.95
CA GLU A 131 -6.47 -9.68 9.76
C GLU A 131 -5.24 -9.78 8.84
N LEU A 132 -4.49 -8.68 8.67
CA LEU A 132 -3.25 -8.65 7.89
C LEU A 132 -2.14 -9.46 8.56
N LEU A 133 -1.98 -9.34 9.87
CA LEU A 133 -1.00 -10.12 10.63
C LEU A 133 -1.31 -11.62 10.60
N ASP A 134 -2.59 -12.00 10.64
CA ASP A 134 -3.03 -13.39 10.53
C ASP A 134 -2.74 -13.99 9.15
N ARG A 135 -3.00 -13.24 8.07
CA ARG A 135 -2.68 -13.66 6.71
C ARG A 135 -1.17 -13.66 6.43
N ASN A 136 -0.45 -12.72 7.03
CA ASN A 136 1.00 -12.58 6.93
C ASN A 136 1.55 -12.52 5.48
N ASP A 137 0.78 -11.90 4.58
CA ASP A 137 1.21 -11.65 3.20
C ASP A 137 1.92 -10.29 3.11
N PRO A 138 3.23 -10.25 2.76
CA PRO A 138 3.99 -9.00 2.72
C PRO A 138 3.45 -7.99 1.71
N ALA A 139 2.93 -8.46 0.56
CA ALA A 139 2.42 -7.57 -0.49
C ALA A 139 1.10 -6.92 -0.05
N GLU A 140 0.19 -7.68 0.59
CA GLU A 140 -1.04 -7.14 1.15
C GLU A 140 -0.77 -6.14 2.29
N ILE A 141 0.20 -6.46 3.17
CA ILE A 141 0.60 -5.56 4.27
C ILE A 141 1.11 -4.24 3.70
N ARG A 142 2.03 -4.28 2.73
CA ARG A 142 2.59 -3.08 2.09
C ARG A 142 1.49 -2.25 1.43
N ALA A 143 0.65 -2.84 0.59
CA ALA A 143 -0.44 -2.14 -0.09
C ALA A 143 -1.42 -1.48 0.90
N TRP A 144 -1.69 -2.15 2.03
CA TRP A 144 -2.54 -1.60 3.06
C TRP A 144 -1.89 -0.43 3.80
N LEU A 145 -0.60 -0.51 4.13
CA LEU A 145 0.14 0.60 4.76
C LEU A 145 0.17 1.84 3.85
N GLU A 146 0.34 1.66 2.54
CA GLU A 146 0.40 2.75 1.56
C GLU A 146 -0.95 3.43 1.31
N THR A 147 -2.03 2.67 1.30
CA THR A 147 -3.35 3.19 0.89
C THR A 147 -4.50 2.86 1.83
N GLY A 148 -4.54 1.65 2.36
CA GLY A 148 -5.64 1.14 3.18
C GLY A 148 -5.72 1.82 4.55
N TYR A 149 -4.58 2.08 5.17
CA TYR A 149 -4.50 2.71 6.49
C TYR A 149 -5.24 4.05 6.54
N VAL A 150 -4.99 4.93 5.58
CA VAL A 150 -5.63 6.26 5.54
C VAL A 150 -7.16 6.14 5.44
N LEU A 151 -7.66 5.16 4.70
CA LEU A 151 -9.10 4.92 4.56
C LEU A 151 -9.70 4.33 5.83
N ALA A 152 -9.02 3.35 6.44
CA ALA A 152 -9.47 2.75 7.69
C ALA A 152 -9.49 3.78 8.83
N GLN A 153 -8.45 4.61 8.92
CA GLN A 153 -8.35 5.68 9.91
C GLN A 153 -9.46 6.74 9.72
N ALA A 154 -9.75 7.13 8.47
CA ALA A 154 -10.82 8.09 8.19
C ALA A 154 -12.21 7.58 8.63
N GLU A 155 -12.45 6.26 8.53
CA GLU A 155 -13.70 5.68 9.04
C GLU A 155 -13.75 5.69 10.58
N ASP A 156 -12.65 5.38 11.24
CA ASP A 156 -12.56 5.48 12.70
C ASP A 156 -12.71 6.94 13.16
N ASP A 157 -12.13 7.91 12.44
CA ASP A 157 -12.28 9.33 12.71
C ASP A 157 -13.74 9.80 12.58
N ARG A 158 -14.46 9.34 11.55
CA ARG A 158 -15.91 9.60 11.42
C ARG A 158 -16.68 9.12 12.63
N VAL A 159 -16.39 7.90 13.10
CA VAL A 159 -17.04 7.33 14.29
C VAL A 159 -16.74 8.19 15.52
N ALA A 160 -15.50 8.65 15.68
CA ALA A 160 -15.11 9.52 16.78
C ALA A 160 -15.86 10.85 16.74
N ILE A 161 -15.99 11.48 15.55
CA ILE A 161 -16.73 12.73 15.37
C ILE A 161 -18.22 12.54 15.67
N PHE A 162 -18.85 11.45 15.19
CA PHE A 162 -20.23 11.13 15.53
C PHE A 162 -20.42 10.91 17.03
N THR A 163 -19.42 10.35 17.72
CA THR A 163 -19.48 10.19 19.18
C THR A 163 -19.47 11.55 19.90
N ILE A 164 -18.69 12.52 19.40
CA ILE A 164 -18.70 13.90 19.92
C ILE A 164 -20.09 14.54 19.66
N LEU A 165 -20.64 14.40 18.45
CA LEU A 165 -21.95 14.96 18.11
C LEU A 165 -23.11 14.35 18.89
N ALA A 166 -22.96 13.12 19.38
CA ALA A 166 -23.97 12.45 20.21
C ALA A 166 -24.08 13.04 21.63
N ASP A 167 -23.08 13.80 22.08
CA ASP A 167 -23.13 14.50 23.37
C ASP A 167 -24.01 15.74 23.24
N PRO A 168 -25.15 15.82 23.97
CA PRO A 168 -26.05 16.96 23.91
C PRO A 168 -25.50 18.23 24.56
N THR A 169 -24.40 18.12 25.32
CA THR A 169 -23.83 19.22 26.11
C THR A 169 -22.75 20.02 25.37
N ILE A 170 -22.34 19.60 24.17
CA ILE A 170 -21.35 20.33 23.38
C ILE A 170 -21.86 21.71 22.94
N SER A 171 -20.92 22.67 22.77
CA SER A 171 -21.22 24.00 22.26
C SER A 171 -21.76 23.95 20.82
N ASP A 172 -22.55 24.97 20.46
CA ASP A 172 -23.02 25.13 19.06
C ASP A 172 -21.82 25.30 18.10
N ALA A 173 -20.75 25.97 18.54
CA ALA A 173 -19.54 26.13 17.75
C ALA A 173 -18.85 24.78 17.47
N LEU A 174 -18.69 23.92 18.50
CA LEU A 174 -18.12 22.59 18.34
C LEU A 174 -18.99 21.70 17.43
N ARG A 175 -20.31 21.80 17.58
CA ARG A 175 -21.27 21.08 16.73
C ARG A 175 -21.14 21.51 15.28
N ALA A 176 -21.06 22.81 15.01
CA ALA A 176 -20.88 23.34 13.65
C ALA A 176 -19.54 22.89 13.03
N ALA A 177 -18.44 22.95 13.78
CA ALA A 177 -17.12 22.52 13.32
C ALA A 177 -17.06 21.01 13.02
N ALA A 178 -17.67 20.18 13.89
CA ALA A 178 -17.77 18.74 13.68
C ALA A 178 -18.59 18.40 12.44
N THR A 179 -19.71 19.08 12.22
CA THR A 179 -20.56 18.90 11.04
C THR A 179 -19.81 19.30 9.77
N ALA A 180 -19.10 20.42 9.77
CA ALA A 180 -18.30 20.86 8.63
C ALA A 180 -17.22 19.86 8.25
N ALA A 181 -16.55 19.23 9.22
CA ALA A 181 -15.56 18.20 8.99
C ALA A 181 -16.17 16.93 8.35
N LEU A 182 -17.38 16.53 8.80
CA LEU A 182 -18.12 15.40 8.20
C LEU A 182 -18.63 15.70 6.80
N ASP A 183 -19.05 16.93 6.53
CA ASP A 183 -19.54 17.39 5.22
C ASP A 183 -18.39 17.42 4.18
N ASP A 184 -17.18 17.85 4.57
CA ASP A 184 -15.97 17.73 3.75
C ASP A 184 -15.65 16.27 3.51
N GLY A 185 -15.64 15.45 4.57
CA GLY A 185 -15.47 13.99 4.54
C GLY A 185 -14.11 13.50 4.09
N SER A 186 -13.15 14.38 3.76
CA SER A 186 -11.79 13.97 3.43
C SER A 186 -11.05 13.44 4.67
N PRO A 187 -10.15 12.45 4.53
CA PRO A 187 -9.33 11.97 5.65
C PRO A 187 -8.61 13.10 6.38
N ALA A 188 -8.08 14.07 5.63
CA ALA A 188 -7.37 15.21 6.20
C ALA A 188 -8.28 16.12 7.04
N ALA A 189 -9.50 16.43 6.58
CA ALA A 189 -10.45 17.27 7.32
C ALA A 189 -10.93 16.59 8.59
N LEU A 190 -11.24 15.28 8.54
CA LEU A 190 -11.67 14.50 9.69
C LEU A 190 -10.59 14.46 10.78
N ARG A 191 -9.34 14.14 10.38
CA ARG A 191 -8.20 14.09 11.29
C ARG A 191 -7.89 15.46 11.87
N HIS A 192 -7.85 16.52 11.04
CA HIS A 192 -7.60 17.89 11.49
C HIS A 192 -8.61 18.33 12.55
N PHE A 193 -9.90 18.03 12.36
CA PHE A 193 -10.92 18.35 13.37
C PHE A 193 -10.62 17.65 14.70
N LEU A 194 -10.29 16.36 14.69
CA LEU A 194 -10.01 15.62 15.92
C LEU A 194 -8.73 16.04 16.63
N GLU A 195 -7.70 16.44 15.91
CA GLU A 195 -6.40 16.84 16.49
C GLU A 195 -6.35 18.31 16.90
N VAL A 196 -7.01 19.19 16.15
CA VAL A 196 -6.89 20.65 16.29
C VAL A 196 -8.25 21.31 16.44
N GLY A 197 -9.14 21.18 15.44
CA GLY A 197 -10.35 21.99 15.33
C GLY A 197 -11.30 21.90 16.53
N ARG A 198 -11.39 20.73 17.16
CA ARG A 198 -12.25 20.55 18.36
C ARG A 198 -11.77 21.32 19.60
N TYR A 199 -10.55 21.79 19.63
CA TYR A 199 -9.96 22.54 20.75
C TYR A 199 -9.94 24.05 20.50
N GLU A 200 -10.28 24.49 19.29
CA GLU A 200 -10.29 25.90 18.90
C GLU A 200 -11.66 26.58 19.05
N VAL A 201 -12.71 25.80 19.39
CA VAL A 201 -14.12 26.20 19.42
C VAL A 201 -14.78 25.94 20.77
#